data_8b2420fd82324b3a9405d358790e9876
#
_entry.id   8b2420fd82324b3a9405d358790e9876
#
_cell.length_a   1.000
_cell.length_b   1.000
_cell.length_c   1.000
_cell.angle_alpha   90.00
_cell.angle_beta   90.00
_cell.angle_gamma   90.00
#
_symmetry.space_group_name_H-M   'P 1'
#
loop_
_entity.id
_entity.type
_entity.pdbx_description
1 polymer ?
#
loop_
_entity_poly.entity_id
_entity_poly.type
_entity_poly.pdbx_seq_one_letter_code
_entity_poly.pdbx_strand_id
1 'polypeptide(L)'
;MAHRVLIADDEISICKILSSELERAGFNVKVAYNGDEVISLCSTMQFDCAVLDMKMPRLTGLECVRIIKEKNHDMAIIIMTAFASINQAVAAMKAGADDYIPKPFDASELIDKINELITLHNKKKVFASVSLPPSTSLVGKGSSYHTLCSVIQKVSSSNATVLITGESGTGKSVVARAIHASGCYMNAPFIQVNCSAVPANLIESELFGHEKGAFTTALCQKKGKFELAKDGTIFLDEIGTLSLESQAKLLNVLQERSFFRVGGIKPIEMHSRVIAATNEDLELAIEEGRFRQDLFYRLNVIRIECLPLRKQKEMLDELVPYFLERYANIHNCAPRILMPDAMEAIRAYDWPGNIRELENMIESVLVLSDNACISVEDLPQKLRVADQRTNFSTASKQPISLREQEISSIIAAMERNGGHRAKTAKDLGISVRTLQYKLKKLGYVP
;
A
#
# COMPACT_ATOMS: atom_id res chain seq x y z
N MET A 1 30.47 -10.60 -7.57
CA MET A 1 31.58 -9.63 -7.35
C MET A 1 31.77 -9.52 -5.85
N ALA A 2 33.03 -9.40 -5.34
CA ALA A 2 33.29 -9.20 -3.92
C ALA A 2 32.80 -7.81 -3.50
N HIS A 3 32.05 -7.73 -2.38
CA HIS A 3 31.55 -6.47 -1.84
C HIS A 3 32.71 -5.64 -1.27
N ARG A 4 32.66 -4.32 -1.48
CA ARG A 4 33.66 -3.38 -1.01
C ARG A 4 33.25 -2.80 0.34
N VAL A 5 34.14 -2.97 1.33
CA VAL A 5 33.92 -2.49 2.70
C VAL A 5 35.01 -1.48 3.06
N LEU A 6 34.60 -0.34 3.61
CA LEU A 6 35.50 0.65 4.20
C LEU A 6 35.54 0.47 5.72
N ILE A 7 36.72 0.33 6.30
CA ILE A 7 36.93 0.34 7.77
C ILE A 7 37.64 1.61 8.14
N ALA A 8 37.17 2.28 9.18
CA ALA A 8 37.83 3.45 9.71
C ALA A 8 37.93 3.42 11.23
N ASP A 9 39.15 3.48 11.73
CA ASP A 9 39.51 3.50 13.17
C ASP A 9 40.87 4.13 13.29
N ASP A 10 41.10 4.95 14.33
CA ASP A 10 42.41 5.59 14.59
C ASP A 10 43.45 4.60 15.16
N GLU A 11 42.98 3.43 15.65
CA GLU A 11 43.84 2.36 16.13
C GLU A 11 44.22 1.40 14.98
N ILE A 12 45.50 1.52 14.53
CA ILE A 12 46.05 0.71 13.43
C ILE A 12 45.92 -0.80 13.67
N SER A 13 46.02 -1.25 14.92
CA SER A 13 45.91 -2.65 15.32
C SER A 13 44.51 -3.20 15.03
N ILE A 14 43.46 -2.47 15.37
CA ILE A 14 42.04 -2.83 15.11
C ILE A 14 41.82 -2.91 13.63
N CYS A 15 42.23 -1.91 12.87
CA CYS A 15 42.11 -1.89 11.42
C CYS A 15 42.77 -3.09 10.76
N LYS A 16 43.96 -3.53 11.18
CA LYS A 16 44.66 -4.69 10.62
C LYS A 16 43.94 -6.00 10.91
N ILE A 17 43.43 -6.17 12.14
CA ILE A 17 42.71 -7.38 12.53
C ILE A 17 41.41 -7.46 11.74
N LEU A 18 40.60 -6.42 11.75
CA LEU A 18 39.31 -6.40 11.05
C LEU A 18 39.47 -6.53 9.54
N SER A 19 40.47 -5.88 8.91
CA SER A 19 40.70 -6.04 7.49
C SER A 19 41.06 -7.47 7.12
N SER A 20 41.93 -8.13 7.90
CA SER A 20 42.31 -9.54 7.67
C SER A 20 41.13 -10.48 7.78
N GLU A 21 40.25 -10.32 8.80
CA GLU A 21 39.09 -11.17 8.99
C GLU A 21 38.01 -10.95 7.91
N LEU A 22 37.77 -9.71 7.51
CA LEU A 22 36.83 -9.38 6.44
C LEU A 22 37.33 -9.84 5.06
N GLU A 23 38.66 -9.73 4.79
CA GLU A 23 39.24 -10.28 3.56
C GLU A 23 39.14 -11.81 3.49
N ARG A 24 39.32 -12.50 4.61
CA ARG A 24 39.07 -13.96 4.71
C ARG A 24 37.61 -14.33 4.45
N ALA A 25 36.67 -13.46 4.86
CA ALA A 25 35.26 -13.62 4.59
C ALA A 25 34.87 -13.28 3.13
N GLY A 26 35.83 -12.84 2.28
CA GLY A 26 35.63 -12.59 0.86
C GLY A 26 35.26 -11.14 0.50
N PHE A 27 35.40 -10.18 1.43
CA PHE A 27 35.22 -8.77 1.16
C PHE A 27 36.46 -8.11 0.58
N ASN A 28 36.27 -7.04 -0.22
CA ASN A 28 37.37 -6.18 -0.67
C ASN A 28 37.45 -4.99 0.29
N VAL A 29 38.46 -4.96 1.14
CA VAL A 29 38.56 -4.01 2.25
C VAL A 29 39.47 -2.83 1.91
N LYS A 30 39.05 -1.61 2.29
CA LYS A 30 39.87 -0.42 2.35
C LYS A 30 39.88 0.12 3.78
N VAL A 31 41.01 0.70 4.21
CA VAL A 31 41.19 1.19 5.55
C VAL A 31 41.45 2.70 5.51
N ALA A 32 40.89 3.41 6.47
CA ALA A 32 41.14 4.81 6.78
C ALA A 32 41.50 4.95 8.26
N TYR A 33 42.35 5.92 8.62
CA TYR A 33 42.80 6.14 10.00
C TYR A 33 42.28 7.45 10.60
N ASN A 34 41.50 8.21 9.86
CA ASN A 34 40.87 9.45 10.30
C ASN A 34 39.68 9.79 9.39
N GLY A 35 38.82 10.73 9.83
CA GLY A 35 37.61 11.07 9.09
C GLY A 35 37.85 11.75 7.75
N ASP A 36 38.96 12.51 7.57
CA ASP A 36 39.27 13.12 6.25
C ASP A 36 39.59 12.07 5.21
N GLU A 37 40.31 11.00 5.58
CA GLU A 37 40.58 9.85 4.70
C GLU A 37 39.32 9.13 4.33
N VAL A 38 38.37 8.96 5.28
CA VAL A 38 37.03 8.36 4.97
C VAL A 38 36.34 9.15 3.87
N ILE A 39 36.24 10.48 4.03
CA ILE A 39 35.56 11.33 3.03
C ILE A 39 36.31 11.33 1.68
N SER A 40 37.64 11.35 1.69
CA SER A 40 38.47 11.26 0.48
C SER A 40 38.23 9.95 -0.27
N LEU A 41 38.24 8.80 0.42
CA LEU A 41 38.01 7.49 -0.15
C LEU A 41 36.57 7.36 -0.68
N CYS A 42 35.58 7.82 0.05
CA CYS A 42 34.18 7.82 -0.41
C CYS A 42 33.94 8.72 -1.64
N SER A 43 34.77 9.75 -1.82
CA SER A 43 34.70 10.64 -3.01
C SER A 43 35.33 10.01 -4.25
N THR A 44 36.30 9.11 -4.10
CA THR A 44 37.04 8.48 -5.20
C THR A 44 36.57 7.06 -5.54
N MET A 45 35.96 6.37 -4.61
CA MET A 45 35.53 4.96 -4.75
C MET A 45 34.11 4.76 -4.19
N GLN A 46 33.40 3.79 -4.77
CA GLN A 46 32.11 3.34 -4.23
C GLN A 46 32.32 2.16 -3.30
N PHE A 47 31.66 2.20 -2.14
CA PHE A 47 31.64 1.13 -1.15
C PHE A 47 30.19 0.61 -0.96
N ASP A 48 30.06 -0.67 -0.62
CA ASP A 48 28.76 -1.27 -0.29
C ASP A 48 28.45 -1.04 1.20
N CYS A 49 29.48 -1.03 2.05
CA CYS A 49 29.37 -0.79 3.49
C CYS A 49 30.56 0.00 4.03
N ALA A 50 30.33 0.87 5.02
CA ALA A 50 31.36 1.50 5.82
C ALA A 50 31.18 1.15 7.29
N VAL A 51 32.29 0.79 7.95
CA VAL A 51 32.39 0.52 9.38
C VAL A 51 33.27 1.60 9.99
N LEU A 52 32.70 2.50 10.77
CA LEU A 52 33.40 3.72 11.25
C LEU A 52 33.44 3.72 12.76
N ASP A 53 34.65 4.00 13.33
CA ASP A 53 34.73 4.29 14.76
C ASP A 53 34.05 5.62 15.08
N MET A 54 33.41 5.67 16.24
CA MET A 54 32.71 6.87 16.71
C MET A 54 33.67 8.03 16.96
N LYS A 55 34.87 7.74 17.49
CA LYS A 55 35.85 8.75 17.87
C LYS A 55 37.10 8.61 17.02
N MET A 56 37.23 9.42 15.99
CA MET A 56 38.41 9.52 15.15
C MET A 56 38.98 10.94 15.16
N PRO A 57 40.29 11.11 14.89
CA PRO A 57 40.92 12.43 14.72
C PRO A 57 40.30 13.19 13.52
N ARG A 58 40.28 14.52 13.61
CA ARG A 58 39.81 15.50 12.64
C ARG A 58 38.30 15.52 12.49
N LEU A 59 37.66 14.46 11.94
CA LEU A 59 36.21 14.28 11.86
C LEU A 59 35.81 13.03 12.63
N THR A 60 34.79 13.17 13.47
CA THR A 60 34.20 12.06 14.21
C THR A 60 33.40 11.14 13.27
N GLY A 61 33.20 9.89 13.68
CA GLY A 61 32.37 8.96 12.92
C GLY A 61 30.96 9.49 12.60
N LEU A 62 30.35 10.22 13.57
CA LEU A 62 29.03 10.83 13.36
C LEU A 62 29.02 11.94 12.31
N GLU A 63 30.09 12.75 12.26
CA GLU A 63 30.24 13.79 11.23
C GLU A 63 30.48 13.16 9.87
N CYS A 64 31.29 12.09 9.80
CA CYS A 64 31.46 11.31 8.57
C CYS A 64 30.14 10.75 8.06
N VAL A 65 29.31 10.16 8.95
CA VAL A 65 27.97 9.64 8.58
C VAL A 65 27.13 10.72 7.90
N ARG A 66 27.03 11.91 8.49
CA ARG A 66 26.25 13.03 7.94
C ARG A 66 26.74 13.43 6.55
N ILE A 67 28.04 13.62 6.37
CA ILE A 67 28.66 14.02 5.09
C ILE A 67 28.46 12.93 4.03
N ILE A 68 28.61 11.65 4.40
CA ILE A 68 28.43 10.53 3.49
C ILE A 68 26.99 10.42 3.05
N LYS A 69 26.03 10.51 3.98
CA LYS A 69 24.59 10.43 3.66
C LYS A 69 24.12 11.60 2.82
N GLU A 70 24.69 12.80 2.98
CA GLU A 70 24.38 13.94 2.09
C GLU A 70 24.89 13.74 0.66
N LYS A 71 26.01 13.02 0.47
CA LYS A 71 26.64 12.83 -0.84
C LYS A 71 26.31 11.49 -1.53
N ASN A 72 26.02 10.46 -0.76
CA ASN A 72 25.86 9.09 -1.29
C ASN A 72 24.90 8.27 -0.44
N HIS A 73 23.62 8.35 -0.74
CA HIS A 73 22.54 7.71 0.02
C HIS A 73 22.56 6.16 -0.01
N ASP A 74 23.36 5.53 -0.86
CA ASP A 74 23.28 4.10 -1.17
C ASP A 74 24.27 3.19 -0.42
N MET A 75 25.09 3.73 0.50
CA MET A 75 26.06 2.95 1.26
C MET A 75 25.53 2.63 2.66
N ALA A 76 25.63 1.36 3.09
CA ALA A 76 25.33 0.95 4.45
C ALA A 76 26.42 1.48 5.42
N ILE A 77 26.04 1.98 6.60
CA ILE A 77 26.99 2.53 7.58
C ILE A 77 26.78 1.91 8.94
N ILE A 78 27.82 1.30 9.49
CA ILE A 78 27.87 0.77 10.86
C ILE A 78 28.79 1.64 11.69
N ILE A 79 28.36 2.06 12.89
CA ILE A 79 29.20 2.79 13.84
C ILE A 79 29.71 1.83 14.92
N MET A 80 31.06 1.79 15.10
CA MET A 80 31.69 1.12 16.23
C MET A 80 31.75 2.10 17.43
N THR A 81 31.33 1.64 18.61
CA THR A 81 31.31 2.48 19.83
C THR A 81 31.96 1.80 21.03
N ALA A 82 32.79 2.51 21.78
CA ALA A 82 33.45 2.01 22.99
C ALA A 82 32.53 1.89 24.22
N PHE A 83 31.32 2.48 24.17
CA PHE A 83 30.38 2.46 25.29
C PHE A 83 28.97 2.13 24.79
N ALA A 84 28.38 1.08 25.34
CA ALA A 84 26.99 0.67 25.10
C ALA A 84 25.97 1.61 25.77
N SER A 85 26.16 2.95 25.68
CA SER A 85 25.14 3.87 26.18
C SER A 85 24.07 4.08 25.16
N ILE A 86 22.80 3.88 25.58
CA ILE A 86 21.60 4.08 24.75
C ILE A 86 21.63 5.44 24.03
N ASN A 87 22.15 6.47 24.68
CA ASN A 87 22.24 7.82 24.12
C ASN A 87 23.16 7.93 22.89
N GLN A 88 24.27 7.16 22.86
CA GLN A 88 25.22 7.19 21.74
C GLN A 88 24.69 6.35 20.55
N ALA A 89 24.04 5.22 20.81
CA ALA A 89 23.33 4.45 19.79
C ALA A 89 22.24 5.29 19.12
N VAL A 90 21.41 5.97 19.90
CA VAL A 90 20.39 6.91 19.41
C VAL A 90 21.01 8.05 18.60
N ALA A 91 22.17 8.59 19.00
CA ALA A 91 22.87 9.64 18.28
C ALA A 91 23.39 9.14 16.92
N ALA A 92 23.94 7.92 16.85
CA ALA A 92 24.39 7.29 15.61
C ALA A 92 23.24 7.09 14.62
N MET A 93 22.12 6.53 15.07
CA MET A 93 20.92 6.33 14.25
C MET A 93 20.31 7.66 13.77
N LYS A 94 20.25 8.68 14.65
CA LYS A 94 19.81 10.04 14.27
C LYS A 94 20.73 10.72 13.25
N ALA A 95 22.03 10.40 13.27
CA ALA A 95 22.98 10.91 12.28
C ALA A 95 22.82 10.25 10.91
N GLY A 96 22.08 9.13 10.82
CA GLY A 96 21.82 8.38 9.59
C GLY A 96 22.64 7.09 9.46
N ALA A 97 23.26 6.58 10.52
CA ALA A 97 23.86 5.24 10.51
C ALA A 97 22.76 4.18 10.38
N ASP A 98 23.06 3.08 9.68
CA ASP A 98 22.11 1.98 9.47
C ASP A 98 22.13 0.98 10.62
N ASP A 99 23.28 0.85 11.35
CA ASP A 99 23.40 0.07 12.57
C ASP A 99 24.60 0.55 13.42
N TYR A 100 24.74 -0.01 14.61
CA TYR A 100 25.91 0.19 15.47
C TYR A 100 26.39 -1.13 16.09
N ILE A 101 27.67 -1.19 16.50
CA ILE A 101 28.25 -2.32 17.20
C ILE A 101 29.07 -1.84 18.40
N PRO A 102 28.79 -2.32 19.64
CA PRO A 102 29.58 -1.96 20.81
C PRO A 102 30.90 -2.72 20.86
N LYS A 103 32.01 -2.02 21.15
CA LYS A 103 33.32 -2.64 21.45
C LYS A 103 33.36 -3.10 22.93
N PRO A 104 33.90 -4.30 23.25
CA PRO A 104 34.48 -5.28 22.32
C PRO A 104 33.41 -6.16 21.63
N PHE A 105 33.67 -6.53 20.40
CA PHE A 105 32.80 -7.40 19.58
C PHE A 105 33.65 -8.46 18.87
N ASP A 106 33.02 -9.57 18.48
CA ASP A 106 33.66 -10.60 17.67
C ASP A 106 33.60 -10.25 16.17
N ALA A 107 34.65 -10.59 15.42
CA ALA A 107 34.70 -10.32 13.98
C ALA A 107 33.54 -11.01 13.22
N SER A 108 33.07 -12.19 13.69
CA SER A 108 31.92 -12.89 13.16
C SER A 108 30.62 -12.08 13.29
N GLU A 109 30.39 -11.43 14.43
CA GLU A 109 29.23 -10.57 14.64
C GLU A 109 29.22 -9.38 13.68
N LEU A 110 30.38 -8.75 13.45
CA LEU A 110 30.50 -7.68 12.48
C LEU A 110 30.25 -8.15 11.04
N ILE A 111 30.79 -9.33 10.67
CA ILE A 111 30.58 -9.96 9.35
C ILE A 111 29.10 -10.22 9.09
N ASP A 112 28.38 -10.78 10.07
CA ASP A 112 26.96 -11.07 9.97
C ASP A 112 26.14 -9.77 9.77
N LYS A 113 26.42 -8.73 10.55
CA LYS A 113 25.80 -7.41 10.40
C LYS A 113 26.08 -6.77 9.02
N ILE A 114 27.31 -6.85 8.54
CA ILE A 114 27.69 -6.35 7.20
C ILE A 114 26.89 -7.10 6.13
N ASN A 115 26.81 -8.42 6.18
CA ASN A 115 26.07 -9.24 5.22
C ASN A 115 24.57 -8.93 5.24
N GLU A 116 24.00 -8.78 6.42
CA GLU A 116 22.59 -8.41 6.60
C GLU A 116 22.31 -7.05 5.98
N LEU A 117 23.09 -6.04 6.31
CA LEU A 117 22.91 -4.67 5.81
C LEU A 117 23.16 -4.58 4.29
N ILE A 118 24.19 -5.22 3.76
CA ILE A 118 24.43 -5.27 2.30
C ILE A 118 23.27 -5.96 1.61
N THR A 119 22.73 -7.04 2.18
CA THR A 119 21.55 -7.74 1.64
C THR A 119 20.32 -6.83 1.66
N LEU A 120 20.09 -6.09 2.74
CA LEU A 120 19.01 -5.11 2.87
C LEU A 120 19.21 -3.94 1.90
N HIS A 121 20.43 -3.40 1.78
CA HIS A 121 20.76 -2.33 0.83
C HIS A 121 20.67 -2.80 -0.63
N ASN A 122 21.11 -4.01 -0.95
CA ASN A 122 20.96 -4.58 -2.29
C ASN A 122 19.49 -4.85 -2.63
N LYS A 123 18.69 -5.30 -1.66
CA LYS A 123 17.22 -5.33 -1.80
C LYS A 123 16.67 -3.92 -2.02
N LYS A 124 17.10 -2.91 -1.27
CA LYS A 124 16.75 -1.50 -1.49
C LYS A 124 17.25 -1.01 -2.87
N LYS A 125 18.43 -1.41 -3.35
CA LYS A 125 18.95 -1.06 -4.70
C LYS A 125 18.16 -1.71 -5.82
N VAL A 126 17.76 -2.96 -5.69
CA VAL A 126 16.82 -3.62 -6.61
C VAL A 126 15.46 -2.92 -6.57
N PHE A 127 15.04 -2.39 -5.39
CA PHE A 127 13.85 -1.56 -5.24
C PHE A 127 14.07 -0.11 -5.68
N ALA A 128 15.26 0.47 -5.54
CA ALA A 128 15.58 1.86 -5.94
C ALA A 128 15.86 1.99 -7.44
N SER A 129 16.18 0.90 -8.16
CA SER A 129 16.14 0.90 -9.63
C SER A 129 14.69 0.94 -10.16
N VAL A 130 13.69 0.79 -9.29
CA VAL A 130 12.30 1.18 -9.48
C VAL A 130 12.06 2.42 -8.60
N SER A 131 12.73 3.53 -8.93
CA SER A 131 12.50 4.83 -8.26
C SER A 131 11.12 5.36 -8.61
N LEU A 132 10.11 4.90 -7.84
CA LEU A 132 8.82 5.56 -7.80
C LEU A 132 8.99 6.86 -6.98
N PRO A 133 8.49 8.01 -7.44
CA PRO A 133 8.54 9.23 -6.66
C PRO A 133 7.87 9.02 -5.30
N PRO A 134 8.29 9.74 -4.23
CA PRO A 134 7.80 9.54 -2.85
C PRO A 134 6.29 9.58 -2.66
N SER A 135 5.58 10.21 -3.59
CA SER A 135 4.10 10.26 -3.63
C SER A 135 3.44 9.02 -4.25
N THR A 136 4.21 8.03 -4.72
CA THR A 136 3.72 6.89 -5.51
C THR A 136 4.31 5.57 -5.01
N SER A 137 4.85 5.51 -3.78
CA SER A 137 5.46 4.30 -3.26
C SER A 137 4.43 3.19 -3.12
N LEU A 138 4.55 2.18 -3.98
CA LEU A 138 3.95 0.88 -3.75
C LEU A 138 4.66 0.27 -2.53
N VAL A 139 3.92 0.06 -1.45
CA VAL A 139 4.42 -0.58 -0.24
C VAL A 139 3.85 -1.98 -0.16
N GLY A 140 4.69 -2.98 0.05
CA GLY A 140 4.24 -4.36 0.21
C GLY A 140 5.39 -5.36 0.16
N LYS A 141 5.07 -6.60 0.54
CA LYS A 141 5.97 -7.75 0.59
C LYS A 141 5.24 -9.01 0.14
N GLY A 142 5.99 -10.03 -0.21
CA GLY A 142 5.45 -11.32 -0.63
C GLY A 142 5.49 -11.55 -2.13
N SER A 143 5.23 -12.79 -2.53
CA SER A 143 5.33 -13.25 -3.92
C SER A 143 4.37 -12.50 -4.88
N SER A 144 3.13 -12.27 -4.43
CA SER A 144 2.11 -11.54 -5.19
C SER A 144 2.53 -10.09 -5.47
N TYR A 145 3.11 -9.42 -4.47
CA TYR A 145 3.65 -8.06 -4.61
C TYR A 145 4.80 -8.00 -5.62
N HIS A 146 5.76 -8.93 -5.54
CA HIS A 146 6.88 -9.01 -6.49
C HIS A 146 6.40 -9.27 -7.92
N THR A 147 5.40 -10.13 -8.09
CA THR A 147 4.77 -10.39 -9.39
C THR A 147 4.13 -9.12 -9.92
N LEU A 148 3.36 -8.40 -9.09
CA LEU A 148 2.74 -7.12 -9.47
C LEU A 148 3.79 -6.09 -9.91
N CYS A 149 4.87 -5.91 -9.14
CA CYS A 149 5.96 -4.99 -9.49
C CYS A 149 6.63 -5.35 -10.82
N SER A 150 6.87 -6.64 -11.07
CA SER A 150 7.45 -7.12 -12.33
C SER A 150 6.55 -6.84 -13.53
N VAL A 151 5.22 -7.02 -13.37
CA VAL A 151 4.22 -6.69 -14.39
C VAL A 151 4.19 -5.18 -14.64
N ILE A 152 4.14 -4.37 -13.58
CA ILE A 152 4.18 -2.90 -13.68
C ILE A 152 5.40 -2.45 -14.48
N GLN A 153 6.59 -2.98 -14.19
CA GLN A 153 7.82 -2.62 -14.88
C GLN A 153 7.76 -2.95 -16.39
N LYS A 154 7.27 -4.15 -16.76
CA LYS A 154 7.09 -4.54 -18.17
C LYS A 154 6.08 -3.67 -18.89
N VAL A 155 4.97 -3.36 -18.22
CA VAL A 155 3.86 -2.60 -18.79
C VAL A 155 4.20 -1.11 -18.92
N SER A 156 5.04 -0.57 -18.02
CA SER A 156 5.41 0.85 -18.00
C SER A 156 6.09 1.32 -19.27
N SER A 157 6.89 0.47 -19.91
CA SER A 157 7.57 0.76 -21.17
C SER A 157 6.67 0.72 -22.42
N SER A 158 5.43 0.24 -22.28
CA SER A 158 4.47 0.08 -23.38
C SER A 158 3.41 1.19 -23.36
N ASN A 159 2.88 1.54 -24.53
CA ASN A 159 1.71 2.43 -24.66
C ASN A 159 0.37 1.66 -24.66
N ALA A 160 0.38 0.37 -24.36
CA ALA A 160 -0.82 -0.46 -24.33
C ALA A 160 -1.81 0.02 -23.25
N THR A 161 -3.10 -0.13 -23.54
CA THR A 161 -4.17 0.10 -22.56
C THR A 161 -4.09 -0.93 -21.46
N VAL A 162 -4.28 -0.48 -20.22
CA VAL A 162 -4.23 -1.34 -19.02
C VAL A 162 -5.58 -1.30 -18.32
N LEU A 163 -6.12 -2.46 -18.02
CA LEU A 163 -7.30 -2.62 -17.19
C LEU A 163 -6.90 -3.17 -15.82
N ILE A 164 -7.14 -2.38 -14.76
CA ILE A 164 -6.86 -2.76 -13.38
C ILE A 164 -8.17 -3.20 -12.73
N THR A 165 -8.24 -4.45 -12.29
CA THR A 165 -9.43 -5.00 -11.62
C THR A 165 -9.13 -5.31 -10.16
N GLY A 166 -10.14 -5.26 -9.30
CA GLY A 166 -10.01 -5.60 -7.87
C GLY A 166 -11.02 -4.86 -7.02
N GLU A 167 -11.22 -5.35 -5.81
CA GLU A 167 -12.18 -4.77 -4.86
C GLU A 167 -11.89 -3.31 -4.54
N SER A 168 -12.88 -2.61 -3.99
CA SER A 168 -12.67 -1.23 -3.52
C SER A 168 -11.61 -1.19 -2.42
N GLY A 169 -10.73 -0.19 -2.47
CA GLY A 169 -9.68 -0.01 -1.46
C GLY A 169 -8.44 -0.89 -1.62
N THR A 170 -8.29 -1.68 -2.69
CA THR A 170 -7.11 -2.54 -2.95
C THR A 170 -5.88 -1.79 -3.50
N GLY A 171 -5.97 -0.48 -3.73
CA GLY A 171 -4.85 0.32 -4.21
C GLY A 171 -4.77 0.45 -5.74
N LYS A 172 -5.84 0.22 -6.50
CA LYS A 172 -5.88 0.36 -7.97
C LYS A 172 -5.30 1.69 -8.47
N SER A 173 -5.64 2.79 -7.80
CA SER A 173 -5.12 4.13 -8.16
C SER A 173 -3.62 4.28 -7.90
N VAL A 174 -3.10 3.61 -6.87
CA VAL A 174 -1.65 3.58 -6.56
C VAL A 174 -0.92 2.80 -7.65
N VAL A 175 -1.45 1.66 -8.09
CA VAL A 175 -0.92 0.86 -9.20
C VAL A 175 -0.90 1.68 -10.50
N ALA A 176 -1.99 2.40 -10.82
CA ALA A 176 -2.05 3.26 -12.01
C ALA A 176 -0.98 4.36 -11.99
N ARG A 177 -0.79 5.02 -10.85
CA ARG A 177 0.28 6.02 -10.66
C ARG A 177 1.68 5.40 -10.78
N ALA A 178 1.86 4.19 -10.23
CA ALA A 178 3.12 3.46 -10.34
C ALA A 178 3.47 3.12 -11.79
N ILE A 179 2.50 2.69 -12.60
CA ILE A 179 2.68 2.43 -14.03
C ILE A 179 3.10 3.71 -14.77
N HIS A 180 2.46 4.84 -14.48
CA HIS A 180 2.80 6.12 -15.08
C HIS A 180 4.21 6.57 -14.67
N ALA A 181 4.53 6.54 -13.38
CA ALA A 181 5.80 7.03 -12.84
C ALA A 181 7.02 6.18 -13.23
N SER A 182 6.81 4.89 -13.52
CA SER A 182 7.88 3.97 -13.95
C SER A 182 8.08 3.95 -15.48
N GLY A 183 7.26 4.67 -16.25
CA GLY A 183 7.23 4.60 -17.70
C GLY A 183 7.81 5.83 -18.41
N CYS A 184 7.74 5.80 -19.74
CA CYS A 184 8.16 6.90 -20.61
C CYS A 184 7.39 8.21 -20.37
N TYR A 185 6.29 8.13 -19.67
CA TYR A 185 5.36 9.25 -19.42
C TYR A 185 5.56 9.93 -18.05
N MET A 186 6.59 9.58 -17.29
CA MET A 186 6.80 10.04 -15.90
C MET A 186 6.83 11.58 -15.74
N ASN A 187 7.30 12.30 -16.76
CA ASN A 187 7.36 13.77 -16.77
C ASN A 187 6.15 14.42 -17.42
N ALA A 188 5.21 13.63 -17.95
CA ALA A 188 3.99 14.12 -18.61
C ALA A 188 2.80 14.14 -17.62
N PRO A 189 1.69 14.81 -17.94
CA PRO A 189 0.54 14.89 -17.03
C PRO A 189 -0.07 13.52 -16.72
N PHE A 190 -0.41 13.28 -15.45
CA PHE A 190 -1.27 12.18 -14.99
C PHE A 190 -2.64 12.74 -14.63
N ILE A 191 -3.64 12.49 -15.46
CA ILE A 191 -5.00 12.98 -15.27
C ILE A 191 -5.88 11.84 -14.78
N GLN A 192 -6.35 11.95 -13.54
CA GLN A 192 -7.28 10.99 -12.95
C GLN A 192 -8.71 11.47 -13.06
N VAL A 193 -9.61 10.56 -13.47
CA VAL A 193 -11.06 10.79 -13.52
C VAL A 193 -11.74 9.65 -12.78
N ASN A 194 -12.47 9.97 -11.73
CA ASN A 194 -13.37 9.00 -11.08
C ASN A 194 -14.74 9.11 -11.75
N CYS A 195 -15.10 8.09 -12.53
CA CYS A 195 -16.36 8.08 -13.30
C CYS A 195 -17.60 8.03 -12.41
N SER A 196 -17.50 7.43 -11.22
CA SER A 196 -18.64 7.35 -10.27
C SER A 196 -18.88 8.68 -9.52
N ALA A 197 -17.87 9.54 -9.41
CA ALA A 197 -17.99 10.83 -8.70
C ALA A 197 -18.60 11.95 -9.55
N VAL A 198 -18.71 11.75 -10.87
CA VAL A 198 -19.25 12.74 -11.80
C VAL A 198 -20.69 12.35 -12.20
N PRO A 199 -21.66 13.24 -12.10
CA PRO A 199 -23.02 12.98 -12.58
C PRO A 199 -23.03 12.51 -14.05
N ALA A 200 -23.88 11.52 -14.38
CA ALA A 200 -23.91 10.89 -15.71
C ALA A 200 -24.09 11.90 -16.86
N ASN A 201 -24.87 12.96 -16.65
CA ASN A 201 -25.12 14.02 -17.64
C ASN A 201 -23.92 14.97 -17.83
N LEU A 202 -22.93 14.94 -16.93
CA LEU A 202 -21.75 15.81 -17.01
C LEU A 202 -20.46 15.06 -17.38
N ILE A 203 -20.49 13.71 -17.30
CA ILE A 203 -19.28 12.89 -17.53
C ILE A 203 -18.67 13.10 -18.91
N GLU A 204 -19.49 13.25 -19.94
CA GLU A 204 -19.01 13.49 -21.29
C GLU A 204 -18.33 14.86 -21.42
N SER A 205 -18.95 15.88 -20.82
CA SER A 205 -18.37 17.23 -20.79
C SER A 205 -17.06 17.28 -19.98
N GLU A 206 -16.93 16.49 -18.91
CA GLU A 206 -15.69 16.36 -18.17
C GLU A 206 -14.62 15.60 -18.97
N LEU A 207 -14.97 14.50 -19.62
CA LEU A 207 -14.01 13.67 -20.38
C LEU A 207 -13.55 14.39 -21.65
N PHE A 208 -14.49 14.88 -22.47
CA PHE A 208 -14.23 15.37 -23.83
C PHE A 208 -14.22 16.90 -23.94
N GLY A 209 -14.71 17.60 -22.90
CA GLY A 209 -14.88 19.06 -22.95
C GLY A 209 -16.15 19.48 -23.72
N HIS A 210 -16.43 20.76 -23.73
CA HIS A 210 -17.58 21.33 -24.45
C HIS A 210 -17.26 22.68 -25.09
N GLU A 211 -17.93 22.97 -26.18
CA GLU A 211 -17.95 24.30 -26.81
C GLU A 211 -18.99 25.21 -26.12
N LYS A 212 -18.79 26.50 -26.26
CA LYS A 212 -19.76 27.49 -25.79
C LYS A 212 -21.13 27.24 -26.43
N GLY A 213 -22.19 27.15 -25.61
CA GLY A 213 -23.56 26.91 -26.09
C GLY A 213 -23.92 25.44 -26.34
N ALA A 214 -23.02 24.47 -25.99
CA ALA A 214 -23.28 23.02 -26.17
C ALA A 214 -24.50 22.54 -25.36
N PHE A 215 -24.80 23.16 -24.23
CA PHE A 215 -25.99 22.94 -23.41
C PHE A 215 -26.33 24.22 -22.64
N THR A 216 -27.52 24.28 -22.02
CA THR A 216 -28.11 25.52 -21.43
C THR A 216 -27.20 26.27 -20.45
N THR A 217 -26.30 25.55 -19.75
CA THR A 217 -25.36 26.16 -18.80
C THR A 217 -23.92 26.29 -19.33
N ALA A 218 -23.66 25.98 -20.61
CA ALA A 218 -22.34 26.08 -21.24
C ALA A 218 -22.02 27.53 -21.65
N LEU A 219 -21.73 28.40 -20.70
CA LEU A 219 -21.44 29.83 -20.91
C LEU A 219 -20.10 30.10 -21.60
N CYS A 220 -19.13 29.22 -21.41
CA CYS A 220 -17.78 29.28 -21.99
C CYS A 220 -17.32 27.91 -22.47
N GLN A 221 -16.30 27.89 -23.33
CA GLN A 221 -15.62 26.66 -23.75
C GLN A 221 -14.83 26.07 -22.59
N LYS A 222 -14.87 24.74 -22.44
CA LYS A 222 -14.09 23.99 -21.43
C LYS A 222 -13.29 22.85 -22.07
N LYS A 223 -12.00 22.76 -21.75
CA LYS A 223 -11.17 21.62 -22.16
C LYS A 223 -11.52 20.38 -21.35
N GLY A 224 -11.62 19.24 -22.05
CA GLY A 224 -11.85 17.95 -21.43
C GLY A 224 -10.60 17.31 -20.81
N LYS A 225 -10.80 16.29 -20.00
CA LYS A 225 -9.71 15.56 -19.34
C LYS A 225 -8.76 14.85 -20.33
N PHE A 226 -9.29 14.35 -21.46
CA PHE A 226 -8.48 13.80 -22.55
C PHE A 226 -7.56 14.85 -23.17
N GLU A 227 -8.05 16.08 -23.36
CA GLU A 227 -7.23 17.18 -23.88
C GLU A 227 -6.15 17.62 -22.87
N LEU A 228 -6.50 17.62 -21.56
CA LEU A 228 -5.56 17.96 -20.48
C LEU A 228 -4.47 16.92 -20.28
N ALA A 229 -4.75 15.65 -20.60
CA ALA A 229 -3.78 14.56 -20.49
C ALA A 229 -2.64 14.69 -21.50
N LYS A 230 -2.85 15.40 -22.62
CA LYS A 230 -1.82 15.60 -23.68
C LYS A 230 -1.13 14.27 -24.07
N ASP A 231 0.21 14.27 -24.04
CA ASP A 231 1.07 13.08 -24.28
C ASP A 231 1.31 12.24 -23.01
N GLY A 232 0.55 12.50 -21.95
CA GLY A 232 0.69 11.82 -20.65
C GLY A 232 -0.19 10.59 -20.52
N THR A 233 -0.77 10.43 -19.32
CA THR A 233 -1.64 9.30 -18.99
C THR A 233 -2.99 9.80 -18.48
N ILE A 234 -4.08 9.24 -19.00
CA ILE A 234 -5.41 9.37 -18.42
C ILE A 234 -5.75 8.09 -17.67
N PHE A 235 -6.18 8.25 -16.42
CA PHE A 235 -6.62 7.17 -15.55
C PHE A 235 -8.12 7.30 -15.30
N LEU A 236 -8.89 6.33 -15.80
CA LEU A 236 -10.34 6.24 -15.67
C LEU A 236 -10.69 5.26 -14.56
N ASP A 237 -11.03 5.78 -13.39
CA ASP A 237 -11.39 4.96 -12.22
C ASP A 237 -12.90 4.68 -12.21
N GLU A 238 -13.29 3.46 -11.79
CA GLU A 238 -14.67 2.94 -11.75
C GLU A 238 -15.36 3.01 -13.13
N ILE A 239 -14.67 2.48 -14.18
CA ILE A 239 -15.15 2.54 -15.58
C ILE A 239 -16.50 1.83 -15.79
N GLY A 240 -16.84 0.84 -14.95
CA GLY A 240 -18.10 0.09 -15.02
C GLY A 240 -19.35 0.96 -14.78
N THR A 241 -19.19 2.12 -14.15
CA THR A 241 -20.31 3.03 -13.82
C THR A 241 -20.73 3.93 -14.99
N LEU A 242 -20.00 3.92 -16.12
CA LEU A 242 -20.37 4.72 -17.29
C LEU A 242 -21.66 4.24 -17.94
N SER A 243 -22.48 5.21 -18.39
CA SER A 243 -23.65 4.90 -19.22
C SER A 243 -23.26 4.27 -20.57
N LEU A 244 -24.12 3.46 -21.17
CA LEU A 244 -23.86 2.84 -22.48
C LEU A 244 -23.55 3.88 -23.58
N GLU A 245 -24.13 5.07 -23.50
CA GLU A 245 -23.84 6.18 -24.41
C GLU A 245 -22.42 6.68 -24.25
N SER A 246 -21.98 6.95 -23.02
CA SER A 246 -20.61 7.37 -22.71
C SER A 246 -19.58 6.27 -23.04
N GLN A 247 -19.93 5.00 -22.84
CA GLN A 247 -19.11 3.86 -23.26
C GLN A 247 -18.91 3.83 -24.79
N ALA A 248 -19.95 4.09 -25.59
CA ALA A 248 -19.85 4.16 -27.05
C ALA A 248 -18.92 5.29 -27.51
N LYS A 249 -19.03 6.47 -26.88
CA LYS A 249 -18.14 7.60 -27.18
C LYS A 249 -16.69 7.31 -26.82
N LEU A 250 -16.48 6.70 -25.64
CA LEU A 250 -15.15 6.30 -25.21
C LEU A 250 -14.54 5.25 -26.17
N LEU A 251 -15.30 4.28 -26.63
CA LEU A 251 -14.87 3.31 -27.62
C LEU A 251 -14.35 3.99 -28.88
N ASN A 252 -15.11 4.95 -29.43
CA ASN A 252 -14.69 5.68 -30.62
C ASN A 252 -13.37 6.42 -30.40
N VAL A 253 -13.19 7.07 -29.25
CA VAL A 253 -11.93 7.75 -28.88
C VAL A 253 -10.76 6.78 -28.82
N LEU A 254 -10.95 5.60 -28.26
CA LEU A 254 -9.90 4.58 -28.17
C LEU A 254 -9.55 3.94 -29.53
N GLN A 255 -10.51 3.89 -30.46
CA GLN A 255 -10.33 3.34 -31.81
C GLN A 255 -9.67 4.35 -32.75
N GLU A 256 -10.27 5.54 -32.85
CA GLU A 256 -9.87 6.59 -33.80
C GLU A 256 -8.69 7.45 -33.30
N ARG A 257 -8.34 7.34 -32.01
CA ARG A 257 -7.34 8.21 -31.39
C ARG A 257 -7.63 9.71 -31.56
N SER A 258 -8.92 10.02 -31.69
CA SER A 258 -9.43 11.40 -31.82
C SER A 258 -10.81 11.50 -31.19
N PHE A 259 -11.19 12.72 -30.83
CA PHE A 259 -12.52 13.00 -30.27
C PHE A 259 -12.99 14.42 -30.61
N PHE A 260 -14.27 14.66 -30.39
CA PHE A 260 -14.88 15.98 -30.53
C PHE A 260 -15.36 16.47 -29.16
N ARG A 261 -15.24 17.77 -28.91
CA ARG A 261 -15.91 18.38 -27.76
C ARG A 261 -17.44 18.27 -27.93
N VAL A 262 -18.16 18.24 -26.83
CA VAL A 262 -19.63 18.29 -26.87
C VAL A 262 -20.08 19.55 -27.55
N GLY A 263 -20.89 19.44 -28.62
CA GLY A 263 -21.31 20.54 -29.48
C GLY A 263 -20.25 21.06 -30.45
N GLY A 264 -19.08 20.41 -30.52
CA GLY A 264 -17.98 20.80 -31.43
C GLY A 264 -17.94 19.95 -32.69
N ILE A 265 -17.36 20.49 -33.76
CA ILE A 265 -17.15 19.84 -35.08
C ILE A 265 -15.65 19.61 -35.39
N LYS A 266 -14.76 20.20 -34.58
CA LYS A 266 -13.32 20.07 -34.81
C LYS A 266 -12.78 18.83 -34.09
N PRO A 267 -12.13 17.89 -34.81
CA PRO A 267 -11.51 16.75 -34.19
C PRO A 267 -10.27 17.18 -33.39
N ILE A 268 -10.04 16.52 -32.27
CA ILE A 268 -8.90 16.71 -31.38
C ILE A 268 -8.19 15.36 -31.28
N GLU A 269 -6.90 15.30 -31.60
CA GLU A 269 -6.11 14.08 -31.53
C GLU A 269 -5.83 13.69 -30.07
N MET A 270 -5.87 12.39 -29.77
CA MET A 270 -5.56 11.81 -28.49
C MET A 270 -4.21 11.08 -28.53
N HIS A 271 -3.23 11.65 -27.84
CA HIS A 271 -1.89 11.03 -27.71
C HIS A 271 -1.69 10.33 -26.37
N SER A 272 -2.57 10.57 -25.40
CA SER A 272 -2.44 10.04 -24.04
C SER A 272 -2.60 8.53 -23.98
N ARG A 273 -1.83 7.91 -23.05
CA ARG A 273 -2.00 6.54 -22.63
C ARG A 273 -3.25 6.40 -21.78
N VAL A 274 -3.99 5.29 -21.92
CA VAL A 274 -5.20 5.02 -21.14
C VAL A 274 -4.94 3.90 -20.14
N ILE A 275 -5.27 4.15 -18.88
CA ILE A 275 -5.35 3.16 -17.82
C ILE A 275 -6.78 3.23 -17.28
N ALA A 276 -7.48 2.10 -17.24
CA ALA A 276 -8.83 2.00 -16.68
C ALA A 276 -8.83 1.13 -15.43
N ALA A 277 -9.71 1.42 -14.47
CA ALA A 277 -9.88 0.60 -13.28
C ALA A 277 -11.36 0.34 -12.98
N THR A 278 -11.66 -0.80 -12.38
CA THR A 278 -13.00 -1.16 -11.93
C THR A 278 -12.95 -2.09 -10.72
N ASN A 279 -13.98 -2.00 -9.87
CA ASN A 279 -14.26 -2.97 -8.81
C ASN A 279 -15.38 -3.95 -9.22
N GLU A 280 -16.05 -3.71 -10.35
CA GLU A 280 -17.11 -4.57 -10.88
C GLU A 280 -16.55 -5.69 -11.75
N ASP A 281 -17.27 -6.80 -11.81
CA ASP A 281 -17.04 -7.84 -12.78
C ASP A 281 -17.65 -7.39 -14.14
N LEU A 282 -16.76 -6.96 -15.04
CA LEU A 282 -17.19 -6.46 -16.35
C LEU A 282 -17.75 -7.57 -17.25
N GLU A 283 -17.34 -8.82 -17.07
CA GLU A 283 -17.85 -9.96 -17.84
C GLU A 283 -19.31 -10.20 -17.47
N LEU A 284 -19.63 -10.20 -16.17
CA LEU A 284 -21.03 -10.24 -15.71
C LEU A 284 -21.83 -9.00 -16.14
N ALA A 285 -21.23 -7.81 -16.08
CA ALA A 285 -21.90 -6.58 -16.54
C ALA A 285 -22.22 -6.59 -18.05
N ILE A 286 -21.42 -7.29 -18.86
CA ILE A 286 -21.71 -7.51 -20.29
C ILE A 286 -22.92 -8.44 -20.46
N GLU A 287 -22.97 -9.56 -19.72
CA GLU A 287 -24.13 -10.49 -19.75
C GLU A 287 -25.43 -9.80 -19.35
N GLU A 288 -25.36 -8.89 -18.37
CA GLU A 288 -26.51 -8.08 -17.92
C GLU A 288 -26.83 -6.89 -18.86
N GLY A 289 -26.07 -6.65 -19.91
CA GLY A 289 -26.26 -5.55 -20.85
C GLY A 289 -25.92 -4.17 -20.29
N ARG A 290 -25.21 -4.07 -19.16
CA ARG A 290 -24.77 -2.79 -18.54
C ARG A 290 -23.43 -2.31 -19.09
N PHE A 291 -22.62 -3.20 -19.65
CA PHE A 291 -21.32 -2.86 -20.23
C PHE A 291 -21.21 -3.41 -21.66
N ARG A 292 -20.57 -2.64 -22.54
CA ARG A 292 -20.41 -3.03 -23.96
C ARG A 292 -19.22 -3.98 -24.12
N GLN A 293 -19.45 -5.07 -24.82
CA GLN A 293 -18.44 -6.09 -25.10
C GLN A 293 -17.28 -5.54 -25.96
N ASP A 294 -17.57 -4.68 -26.94
CA ASP A 294 -16.56 -4.07 -27.81
C ASP A 294 -15.61 -3.15 -27.05
N LEU A 295 -16.11 -2.35 -26.10
CA LEU A 295 -15.31 -1.52 -25.21
C LEU A 295 -14.44 -2.38 -24.28
N PHE A 296 -14.99 -3.45 -23.72
CA PHE A 296 -14.25 -4.37 -22.86
C PHE A 296 -12.99 -4.90 -23.56
N TYR A 297 -13.11 -5.42 -24.77
CA TYR A 297 -11.94 -5.93 -25.52
C TYR A 297 -10.92 -4.82 -25.86
N ARG A 298 -11.37 -3.58 -26.04
CA ARG A 298 -10.45 -2.47 -26.31
C ARG A 298 -9.72 -1.98 -25.06
N LEU A 299 -10.33 -2.12 -23.87
CA LEU A 299 -9.71 -1.78 -22.59
C LEU A 299 -8.84 -2.93 -22.05
N ASN A 300 -9.26 -4.18 -22.22
CA ASN A 300 -8.63 -5.37 -21.66
C ASN A 300 -7.48 -5.90 -22.53
N VAL A 301 -6.52 -5.01 -22.89
CA VAL A 301 -5.31 -5.42 -23.62
C VAL A 301 -4.30 -6.03 -22.65
N ILE A 302 -4.11 -5.38 -21.49
CA ILE A 302 -3.31 -5.92 -20.38
C ILE A 302 -4.15 -5.83 -19.13
N ARG A 303 -4.43 -6.96 -18.49
CA ARG A 303 -5.19 -7.04 -17.23
C ARG A 303 -4.23 -7.14 -16.06
N ILE A 304 -4.44 -6.31 -15.04
CA ILE A 304 -3.74 -6.36 -13.76
C ILE A 304 -4.80 -6.54 -12.67
N GLU A 305 -4.71 -7.63 -11.93
CA GLU A 305 -5.60 -7.89 -10.81
C GLU A 305 -4.96 -7.45 -9.50
N CYS A 306 -5.64 -6.56 -8.78
CA CYS A 306 -5.29 -6.16 -7.42
C CYS A 306 -6.00 -7.08 -6.43
N LEU A 307 -5.26 -8.01 -5.84
CA LEU A 307 -5.82 -8.96 -4.88
C LEU A 307 -6.31 -8.25 -3.61
N PRO A 308 -7.39 -8.74 -2.97
CA PRO A 308 -7.85 -8.20 -1.70
C PRO A 308 -6.85 -8.51 -0.56
N LEU A 309 -6.82 -7.64 0.45
CA LEU A 309 -5.83 -7.69 1.54
C LEU A 309 -5.87 -9.02 2.32
N ARG A 310 -7.06 -9.63 2.47
CA ARG A 310 -7.23 -10.95 3.09
C ARG A 310 -6.50 -12.09 2.37
N LYS A 311 -6.21 -11.95 1.06
CA LYS A 311 -5.43 -12.92 0.28
C LYS A 311 -3.92 -12.65 0.30
N GLN A 312 -3.47 -11.54 0.88
CA GLN A 312 -2.06 -11.11 0.95
C GLN A 312 -1.73 -10.48 2.30
N LYS A 313 -2.06 -11.21 3.38
CA LYS A 313 -1.87 -10.73 4.76
C LYS A 313 -0.39 -10.43 5.10
N GLU A 314 0.56 -11.00 4.34
CA GLU A 314 1.99 -10.69 4.43
C GLU A 314 2.30 -9.20 4.17
N MET A 315 1.45 -8.51 3.39
CA MET A 315 1.59 -7.07 3.15
C MET A 315 1.35 -6.22 4.41
N LEU A 316 0.62 -6.73 5.39
CA LEU A 316 0.34 -6.01 6.63
C LEU A 316 1.61 -5.65 7.39
N ASP A 317 2.64 -6.49 7.32
CA ASP A 317 3.91 -6.29 8.00
C ASP A 317 4.69 -5.07 7.50
N GLU A 318 4.43 -4.65 6.28
CA GLU A 318 5.02 -3.46 5.66
C GLU A 318 4.05 -2.26 5.65
N LEU A 319 2.76 -2.52 5.40
CA LEU A 319 1.76 -1.46 5.31
C LEU A 319 1.50 -0.78 6.67
N VAL A 320 1.45 -1.57 7.76
CA VAL A 320 1.16 -1.02 9.08
C VAL A 320 2.26 -0.07 9.56
N PRO A 321 3.56 -0.43 9.56
CA PRO A 321 4.63 0.51 9.91
C PRO A 321 4.67 1.73 8.98
N TYR A 322 4.46 1.53 7.67
CA TYR A 322 4.44 2.61 6.71
C TYR A 322 3.33 3.65 7.01
N PHE A 323 2.11 3.20 7.32
CA PHE A 323 1.03 4.12 7.65
C PHE A 323 1.23 4.79 9.00
N LEU A 324 1.75 4.07 10.00
CA LEU A 324 2.10 4.65 11.31
C LEU A 324 3.10 5.79 11.15
N GLU A 325 4.17 5.58 10.39
CA GLU A 325 5.18 6.62 10.14
C GLU A 325 4.61 7.79 9.35
N ARG A 326 3.88 7.51 8.27
CA ARG A 326 3.27 8.51 7.40
C ARG A 326 2.32 9.42 8.16
N TYR A 327 1.41 8.86 8.96
CA TYR A 327 0.42 9.64 9.70
C TYR A 327 1.01 10.31 10.94
N ALA A 328 2.03 9.74 11.57
CA ALA A 328 2.80 10.41 12.60
C ALA A 328 3.42 11.71 12.06
N ASN A 329 4.00 11.67 10.86
CA ASN A 329 4.56 12.86 10.19
C ASN A 329 3.47 13.87 9.79
N ILE A 330 2.32 13.43 9.27
CA ILE A 330 1.21 14.32 8.87
C ILE A 330 0.62 15.06 10.08
N HIS A 331 0.41 14.34 11.19
CA HIS A 331 -0.18 14.90 12.41
C HIS A 331 0.86 15.49 13.38
N ASN A 332 2.16 15.52 13.01
CA ASN A 332 3.27 15.99 13.84
C ASN A 332 3.28 15.34 15.24
N CYS A 333 2.93 14.06 15.34
CA CYS A 333 2.97 13.31 16.58
C CYS A 333 4.21 12.42 16.66
N ALA A 334 4.59 12.02 17.89
CA ALA A 334 5.70 11.10 18.08
C ALA A 334 5.41 9.74 17.42
N PRO A 335 6.40 9.06 16.83
CA PRO A 335 6.25 7.70 16.31
C PRO A 335 5.76 6.77 17.43
N ARG A 336 4.75 5.96 17.12
CA ARG A 336 4.16 5.00 18.06
C ARG A 336 4.57 3.58 17.70
N ILE A 337 4.67 2.73 18.70
CA ILE A 337 5.05 1.32 18.54
C ILE A 337 3.77 0.50 18.64
N LEU A 338 3.51 -0.33 17.63
CA LEU A 338 2.43 -1.32 17.67
C LEU A 338 2.88 -2.53 18.49
N MET A 339 2.10 -2.91 19.50
CA MET A 339 2.36 -4.09 20.32
C MET A 339 2.06 -5.38 19.51
N PRO A 340 2.72 -6.52 19.84
CA PRO A 340 2.53 -7.77 19.12
C PRO A 340 1.08 -8.27 19.12
N ASP A 341 0.35 -8.13 20.22
CA ASP A 341 -1.06 -8.48 20.36
C ASP A 341 -1.97 -7.67 19.41
N ALA A 342 -1.71 -6.36 19.28
CA ALA A 342 -2.40 -5.51 18.33
C ALA A 342 -2.12 -5.92 16.88
N MET A 343 -0.87 -6.32 16.57
CA MET A 343 -0.52 -6.80 15.24
C MET A 343 -1.18 -8.14 14.91
N GLU A 344 -1.32 -9.05 15.88
CA GLU A 344 -2.06 -10.29 15.71
C GLU A 344 -3.54 -10.05 15.43
N ALA A 345 -4.18 -9.13 16.16
CA ALA A 345 -5.57 -8.74 15.91
C ALA A 345 -5.75 -8.14 14.49
N ILE A 346 -4.82 -7.31 14.03
CA ILE A 346 -4.80 -6.74 12.67
C ILE A 346 -4.68 -7.85 11.62
N ARG A 347 -3.83 -8.87 11.84
CA ARG A 347 -3.69 -10.02 10.93
C ARG A 347 -4.90 -10.94 10.93
N ALA A 348 -5.60 -11.08 12.05
CA ALA A 348 -6.77 -11.94 12.16
C ALA A 348 -7.97 -11.41 11.36
N TYR A 349 -8.08 -10.10 11.18
CA TYR A 349 -9.21 -9.45 10.51
C TYR A 349 -9.16 -9.60 8.98
N ASP A 350 -10.32 -9.63 8.31
CA ASP A 350 -10.42 -9.89 6.86
C ASP A 350 -10.40 -8.63 5.98
N TRP A 351 -10.43 -7.47 6.57
CA TRP A 351 -10.31 -6.17 5.89
C TRP A 351 -11.25 -6.02 4.68
N PRO A 352 -12.60 -6.01 4.86
CA PRO A 352 -13.54 -5.87 3.74
C PRO A 352 -13.36 -4.56 2.95
N GLY A 353 -12.87 -3.49 3.59
CA GLY A 353 -12.48 -2.23 2.93
C GLY A 353 -11.01 -2.19 2.48
N ASN A 354 -10.31 -3.34 2.53
CA ASN A 354 -8.93 -3.52 2.09
C ASN A 354 -7.95 -2.48 2.69
N ILE A 355 -7.00 -1.99 1.88
CA ILE A 355 -5.96 -1.04 2.31
C ILE A 355 -6.58 0.29 2.78
N ARG A 356 -7.68 0.75 2.17
CA ARG A 356 -8.36 1.99 2.60
C ARG A 356 -8.92 1.88 4.01
N GLU A 357 -9.47 0.75 4.37
CA GLU A 357 -9.97 0.51 5.74
C GLU A 357 -8.81 0.44 6.75
N LEU A 358 -7.73 -0.24 6.40
CA LEU A 358 -6.51 -0.30 7.20
C LEU A 358 -5.93 1.09 7.44
N GLU A 359 -5.78 1.88 6.37
CA GLU A 359 -5.26 3.26 6.40
C GLU A 359 -6.10 4.13 7.35
N ASN A 360 -7.42 4.16 7.17
CA ASN A 360 -8.34 4.93 8.02
C ASN A 360 -8.29 4.46 9.49
N MET A 361 -8.16 3.16 9.73
CA MET A 361 -8.06 2.61 11.08
C MET A 361 -6.77 3.09 11.77
N ILE A 362 -5.64 3.02 11.09
CA ILE A 362 -4.35 3.46 11.64
C ILE A 362 -4.36 4.96 11.92
N GLU A 363 -4.87 5.77 11.00
CA GLU A 363 -5.02 7.21 11.20
C GLU A 363 -5.89 7.52 12.42
N SER A 364 -7.05 6.84 12.55
CA SER A 364 -7.95 7.00 13.69
C SER A 364 -7.28 6.63 15.03
N VAL A 365 -6.55 5.52 15.08
CA VAL A 365 -5.84 5.09 16.28
C VAL A 365 -4.74 6.08 16.67
N LEU A 366 -4.00 6.61 15.70
CA LEU A 366 -2.97 7.64 15.96
C LEU A 366 -3.55 8.94 16.50
N VAL A 367 -4.72 9.35 16.03
CA VAL A 367 -5.37 10.59 16.50
C VAL A 367 -6.03 10.43 17.86
N LEU A 368 -6.66 9.26 18.13
CA LEU A 368 -7.47 9.06 19.33
C LEU A 368 -6.68 8.49 20.53
N SER A 369 -5.57 7.79 20.32
CA SER A 369 -4.75 7.26 21.41
C SER A 369 -3.68 8.26 21.81
N ASP A 370 -3.48 8.49 23.11
CA ASP A 370 -2.38 9.30 23.65
C ASP A 370 -1.15 8.44 24.03
N ASN A 371 -1.28 7.11 23.94
CA ASN A 371 -0.25 6.16 24.36
C ASN A 371 0.91 6.08 23.35
N ALA A 372 2.15 5.97 23.82
CA ALA A 372 3.31 5.70 22.98
C ALA A 372 3.31 4.30 22.37
N CYS A 373 2.63 3.33 23.02
CA CYS A 373 2.45 1.96 22.56
C CYS A 373 0.97 1.70 22.26
N ILE A 374 0.69 1.22 21.05
CA ILE A 374 -0.65 0.84 20.60
C ILE A 374 -0.88 -0.63 20.94
N SER A 375 -1.83 -0.91 21.85
CA SER A 375 -2.27 -2.24 22.25
C SER A 375 -3.58 -2.63 21.57
N VAL A 376 -4.06 -3.87 21.78
CA VAL A 376 -5.38 -4.31 21.29
C VAL A 376 -6.50 -3.41 21.80
N GLU A 377 -6.36 -2.85 23.01
CA GLU A 377 -7.37 -1.98 23.61
C GLU A 377 -7.51 -0.63 22.90
N ASP A 378 -6.49 -0.18 22.19
CA ASP A 378 -6.53 1.05 21.38
C ASP A 378 -7.18 0.82 20.01
N LEU A 379 -7.29 -0.44 19.56
CA LEU A 379 -7.91 -0.78 18.30
C LEU A 379 -9.45 -0.68 18.34
N PRO A 380 -10.12 -0.43 17.22
CA PRO A 380 -11.57 -0.47 17.12
C PRO A 380 -12.16 -1.80 17.60
N GLN A 381 -13.33 -1.76 18.24
CA GLN A 381 -13.99 -2.94 18.83
C GLN A 381 -14.13 -4.13 17.85
N LYS A 382 -14.33 -3.86 16.56
CA LYS A 382 -14.44 -4.89 15.51
C LYS A 382 -13.19 -5.77 15.35
N LEU A 383 -11.98 -5.25 15.69
CA LEU A 383 -10.73 -6.00 15.66
C LEU A 383 -10.48 -6.76 16.97
N ARG A 384 -10.99 -6.25 18.11
CA ARG A 384 -10.84 -6.89 19.42
C ARG A 384 -11.62 -8.21 19.53
N VAL A 385 -12.74 -8.34 18.81
CA VAL A 385 -13.64 -9.50 18.86
C VAL A 385 -13.15 -10.67 17.98
N ALA A 386 -12.16 -10.48 17.14
CA ALA A 386 -11.62 -11.54 16.29
C ALA A 386 -11.00 -12.70 17.11
N ASP A 387 -10.48 -12.42 18.31
CA ASP A 387 -9.89 -13.42 19.21
C ASP A 387 -10.90 -14.39 19.86
N GLN A 388 -12.18 -14.01 19.92
CA GLN A 388 -13.24 -14.88 20.49
C GLN A 388 -13.85 -15.84 19.45
N ARG A 389 -13.57 -15.68 18.16
CA ARG A 389 -14.11 -16.56 17.10
C ARG A 389 -13.28 -17.81 16.81
N THR A 390 -12.04 -17.89 17.31
CA THR A 390 -11.18 -19.07 17.14
C THR A 390 -11.54 -20.24 18.06
N ASN A 391 -12.42 -20.05 19.05
CA ASN A 391 -12.88 -21.12 19.94
C ASN A 391 -14.30 -21.68 19.62
N PHE A 392 -14.94 -21.21 18.54
CA PHE A 392 -16.25 -21.72 18.11
C PHE A 392 -16.28 -21.96 16.58
N SER A 393 -15.47 -22.84 16.08
CA SER A 393 -15.59 -23.28 14.69
C SER A 393 -15.57 -24.79 14.57
N THR A 394 -16.74 -25.37 14.65
CA THR A 394 -17.19 -26.48 13.82
C THR A 394 -18.72 -26.49 13.78
N ALA A 395 -19.32 -25.58 13.02
CA ALA A 395 -20.67 -25.77 12.48
C ALA A 395 -20.83 -24.83 11.26
N SER A 396 -20.92 -25.43 10.10
CA SER A 396 -21.30 -24.83 8.84
C SER A 396 -22.45 -23.82 8.99
N LYS A 397 -22.23 -22.52 8.67
CA LYS A 397 -23.32 -21.54 8.50
C LYS A 397 -23.48 -21.22 7.02
N GLN A 398 -24.45 -21.89 6.41
CA GLN A 398 -25.19 -21.33 5.26
C GLN A 398 -25.88 -20.01 5.67
N PRO A 399 -26.11 -19.05 4.76
CA PRO A 399 -26.83 -17.82 5.08
C PRO A 399 -28.24 -18.15 5.56
N ILE A 400 -28.46 -18.00 6.87
CA ILE A 400 -29.74 -18.23 7.51
C ILE A 400 -30.68 -17.10 7.08
N SER A 401 -31.80 -17.43 6.44
CA SER A 401 -32.81 -16.44 6.04
C SER A 401 -33.38 -15.75 7.29
N LEU A 402 -33.83 -14.49 7.16
CA LEU A 402 -34.48 -13.74 8.25
C LEU A 402 -35.59 -14.58 8.92
N ARG A 403 -36.22 -15.44 8.17
CA ARG A 403 -37.28 -16.35 8.60
C ARG A 403 -36.76 -17.46 9.54
N GLU A 404 -35.55 -17.99 9.27
CA GLU A 404 -34.92 -19.01 10.12
C GLU A 404 -34.37 -18.43 11.43
N GLN A 405 -33.91 -17.17 11.40
CA GLN A 405 -33.50 -16.44 12.62
C GLN A 405 -34.71 -16.17 13.52
N GLU A 406 -35.85 -15.83 12.95
CA GLU A 406 -37.09 -15.63 13.68
C GLU A 406 -37.56 -16.94 14.33
N ILE A 407 -37.50 -18.06 13.62
CA ILE A 407 -37.86 -19.39 14.12
C ILE A 407 -36.96 -19.82 15.28
N SER A 408 -35.63 -19.68 15.12
CA SER A 408 -34.69 -20.03 16.20
C SER A 408 -34.86 -19.18 17.45
N SER A 409 -35.19 -17.90 17.31
CA SER A 409 -35.49 -16.99 18.44
C SER A 409 -36.76 -17.38 19.19
N ILE A 410 -37.79 -17.83 18.46
CA ILE A 410 -39.06 -18.29 19.08
C ILE A 410 -38.84 -19.59 19.86
N ILE A 411 -38.10 -20.55 19.29
CA ILE A 411 -37.81 -21.86 19.93
C ILE A 411 -36.96 -21.63 21.18
N ALA A 412 -35.89 -20.86 21.11
CA ALA A 412 -35.04 -20.57 22.24
C ALA A 412 -35.75 -19.81 23.39
N ALA A 413 -36.72 -18.94 23.05
CA ALA A 413 -37.56 -18.27 24.07
C ALA A 413 -38.61 -19.21 24.68
N MET A 414 -39.15 -20.17 23.93
CA MET A 414 -40.05 -21.21 24.46
C MET A 414 -39.32 -22.15 25.42
N GLU A 415 -38.11 -22.59 25.11
CA GLU A 415 -37.30 -23.43 25.99
C GLU A 415 -36.92 -22.71 27.29
N ARG A 416 -36.47 -21.46 27.22
CA ARG A 416 -36.13 -20.64 28.40
C ARG A 416 -37.34 -20.44 29.36
N ASN A 417 -38.53 -20.35 28.83
CA ASN A 417 -39.75 -20.16 29.59
C ASN A 417 -40.52 -21.46 29.89
N GLY A 418 -39.86 -22.63 29.72
CA GLY A 418 -40.46 -23.92 30.03
C GLY A 418 -41.79 -24.20 29.32
N GLY A 419 -41.98 -23.72 28.11
CA GLY A 419 -43.21 -23.90 27.32
C GLY A 419 -44.34 -22.91 27.62
N HIS A 420 -44.14 -21.96 28.55
CA HIS A 420 -45.18 -21.00 28.95
C HIS A 420 -45.41 -19.92 27.90
N ARG A 421 -46.45 -20.10 27.06
CA ARG A 421 -46.77 -19.22 25.91
C ARG A 421 -46.97 -17.75 26.27
N ALA A 422 -47.62 -17.45 27.41
CA ALA A 422 -47.87 -16.08 27.85
C ALA A 422 -46.58 -15.34 28.24
N LYS A 423 -45.63 -16.03 28.94
CA LYS A 423 -44.33 -15.48 29.29
C LYS A 423 -43.45 -15.28 28.08
N THR A 424 -43.42 -16.27 27.19
CA THR A 424 -42.64 -16.23 25.94
C THR A 424 -43.12 -15.11 24.99
N ALA A 425 -44.43 -14.89 24.90
CA ALA A 425 -44.97 -13.79 24.09
C ALA A 425 -44.56 -12.42 24.64
N LYS A 426 -44.50 -12.27 25.96
CA LYS A 426 -44.07 -11.05 26.64
C LYS A 426 -42.57 -10.80 26.44
N ASP A 427 -41.73 -11.85 26.54
CA ASP A 427 -40.28 -11.77 26.31
C ASP A 427 -39.92 -11.39 24.87
N LEU A 428 -40.72 -11.88 23.90
CA LEU A 428 -40.51 -11.61 22.47
C LEU A 428 -41.17 -10.31 22.00
N GLY A 429 -41.89 -9.60 22.87
CA GLY A 429 -42.60 -8.35 22.56
C GLY A 429 -43.76 -8.53 21.56
N ILE A 430 -44.35 -9.74 21.45
CA ILE A 430 -45.44 -10.07 20.53
C ILE A 430 -46.71 -10.50 21.30
N SER A 431 -47.87 -10.45 20.59
CA SER A 431 -49.09 -10.93 21.20
C SER A 431 -49.11 -12.47 21.33
N VAL A 432 -49.77 -13.00 22.35
CA VAL A 432 -49.94 -14.47 22.52
C VAL A 432 -50.57 -15.10 21.27
N ARG A 433 -51.50 -14.38 20.65
CA ARG A 433 -52.17 -14.83 19.42
C ARG A 433 -51.20 -14.91 18.23
N THR A 434 -50.29 -13.98 18.11
CA THR A 434 -49.21 -13.98 17.08
C THR A 434 -48.24 -15.14 17.30
N LEU A 435 -47.87 -15.38 18.58
CA LEU A 435 -46.98 -16.50 18.94
C LEU A 435 -47.65 -17.84 18.62
N GLN A 436 -48.92 -18.03 18.94
CA GLN A 436 -49.68 -19.24 18.65
C GLN A 436 -49.81 -19.50 17.13
N TYR A 437 -50.06 -18.45 16.33
CA TYR A 437 -50.11 -18.56 14.86
C TYR A 437 -48.76 -19.00 14.30
N LYS A 438 -47.64 -18.44 14.78
CA LYS A 438 -46.29 -18.80 14.34
C LYS A 438 -45.91 -20.21 14.78
N LEU A 439 -46.22 -20.65 15.99
CA LEU A 439 -46.00 -22.01 16.46
C LEU A 439 -46.81 -23.06 15.66
N LYS A 440 -48.08 -22.75 15.33
CA LYS A 440 -48.90 -23.60 14.48
C LYS A 440 -48.32 -23.76 13.09
N LYS A 441 -47.74 -22.68 12.51
CA LYS A 441 -47.11 -22.71 11.21
C LYS A 441 -45.77 -23.50 11.19
N LEU A 442 -45.15 -23.67 12.36
CA LEU A 442 -43.94 -24.46 12.57
C LEU A 442 -44.18 -25.93 12.93
N GLY A 443 -45.46 -26.36 13.01
CA GLY A 443 -45.80 -27.73 13.37
C GLY A 443 -45.62 -28.08 14.84
N TYR A 444 -45.42 -27.06 15.70
CA TYR A 444 -45.32 -27.24 17.16
C TYR A 444 -46.73 -27.48 17.71
N VAL A 445 -47.15 -28.76 17.72
CA VAL A 445 -48.38 -29.18 18.37
C VAL A 445 -48.08 -29.46 19.84
N PRO A 446 -48.95 -29.03 20.81
CA PRO A 446 -48.71 -29.15 22.25
C PRO A 446 -48.65 -30.59 22.69
#